data_ae4d18f8b29e168e6832c6517c350ef8
#
_entry.id   ae4d18f8b29e168e6832c6517c350ef8
#
_cell.length_a   1.000
_cell.length_b   1.000
_cell.length_c   1.000
_cell.angle_alpha   90.00
_cell.angle_beta   90.00
_cell.angle_gamma   90.00
#
_symmetry.space_group_name_H-M   'P 1'
#
loop_
_entity.id
_entity.type
_entity.pdbx_description
1 polymer ?
#
loop_
_entity_poly.entity_id
_entity_poly.type
_entity_poly.pdbx_seq_one_letter_code
_entity_poly.pdbx_strand_id
1 'polypeptide(L)'
;MGKTKRDQKRRDKKGRILRNGESQRKDGRYAFVYTDCYGKQKFLYSWKLEPTDSLPTGCRPCLALREKEKNIQRDLHDGIVPYGGNLTVLDLVQKYIGQKKGVRHNTQANYDFVINIIKKEEFGTRRIDKIKLSDAKAWFIKLQADGRGYSSIHSVRGIVRPAFQMAVEDDLLRKNPFEFQLCTVVVNDSVTRQAITKEQEELFLEFIRNDAHYSKYYNGMFILFKTGLRISEFCGLTVKDIDLQERKINVNHQLQRTRGMQYVIEDTKTSSGTRMLPMTDEVYECFEQIVKNRKKVRVEPIIDGYSR
;
A
#
# COMPACT_ATOMS: atom_id res chain seq x y z
N MET A 1 17.69 -12.47 69.38
CA MET A 1 16.63 -12.61 68.34
C MET A 1 16.56 -11.37 67.50
N GLY A 2 17.19 -11.39 66.33
CA GLY A 2 17.24 -10.27 65.41
C GLY A 2 15.94 -10.11 64.65
N LYS A 3 15.25 -8.99 64.78
CA LYS A 3 14.09 -8.65 63.95
C LYS A 3 14.52 -8.49 62.50
N THR A 4 14.10 -9.39 61.65
CA THR A 4 14.31 -9.33 60.21
C THR A 4 13.71 -8.05 59.61
N LYS A 5 14.51 -7.28 58.91
CA LYS A 5 14.16 -6.04 58.17
C LYS A 5 13.24 -6.28 56.97
N ARG A 6 12.18 -7.07 57.08
CA ARG A 6 11.41 -7.59 55.94
C ARG A 6 10.06 -6.94 55.66
N ASP A 7 9.64 -5.84 56.34
CA ASP A 7 8.27 -5.35 56.13
C ASP A 7 8.06 -3.84 56.19
N GLN A 8 9.08 -3.02 55.91
CA GLN A 8 8.79 -1.61 55.66
C GLN A 8 8.34 -1.39 54.21
N LYS A 9 7.04 -1.33 53.99
CA LYS A 9 6.45 -0.96 52.70
C LYS A 9 6.96 0.42 52.32
N ARG A 10 7.59 0.52 51.13
CA ARG A 10 8.09 1.79 50.60
C ARG A 10 6.95 2.80 50.44
N ARG A 11 7.19 4.05 50.88
CA ARG A 11 6.20 5.13 50.81
C ARG A 11 6.74 6.28 50.00
N ASP A 12 5.84 7.02 49.34
CA ASP A 12 6.16 8.29 48.69
C ASP A 12 6.23 9.45 49.70
N LYS A 13 6.57 10.64 49.23
CA LYS A 13 6.63 11.87 50.06
C LYS A 13 5.27 12.24 50.69
N LYS A 14 4.15 11.74 50.16
CA LYS A 14 2.80 11.94 50.68
C LYS A 14 2.36 10.80 51.63
N GLY A 15 3.26 9.88 51.99
CA GLY A 15 2.99 8.75 52.89
C GLY A 15 2.26 7.56 52.25
N ARG A 16 1.99 7.57 50.92
CA ARG A 16 1.30 6.51 50.24
C ARG A 16 2.22 5.31 49.94
N ILE A 17 1.66 4.11 50.03
CA ILE A 17 2.39 2.88 49.77
C ILE A 17 2.67 2.74 48.28
N LEU A 18 3.93 2.55 47.95
CA LEU A 18 4.39 2.24 46.60
C LEU A 18 4.36 0.71 46.36
N ARG A 19 3.85 0.31 45.19
CA ARG A 19 3.79 -1.10 44.75
C ARG A 19 5.16 -1.61 44.33
N ASN A 20 5.28 -2.92 44.10
CA ASN A 20 6.49 -3.49 43.51
C ASN A 20 6.75 -2.86 42.12
N GLY A 21 8.01 -2.48 41.89
CA GLY A 21 8.40 -1.77 40.68
C GLY A 21 8.18 -0.26 40.70
N GLU A 22 7.30 0.27 41.58
CA GLU A 22 7.10 1.72 41.73
C GLU A 22 8.19 2.35 42.59
N SER A 23 8.60 3.57 42.25
CA SER A 23 9.51 4.40 43.03
C SER A 23 9.21 5.89 42.80
N GLN A 24 9.57 6.75 43.75
CA GLN A 24 9.56 8.20 43.56
C GLN A 24 10.98 8.71 43.45
N ARG A 25 11.27 9.45 42.39
CA ARG A 25 12.59 10.03 42.11
C ARG A 25 12.80 11.33 42.94
N LYS A 26 14.06 11.77 43.05
CA LYS A 26 14.41 13.02 43.72
C LYS A 26 13.73 14.24 43.10
N ASP A 27 13.53 14.24 41.81
CA ASP A 27 12.85 15.30 41.04
C ASP A 27 11.31 15.31 41.22
N GLY A 28 10.76 14.43 42.04
CA GLY A 28 9.32 14.31 42.32
C GLY A 28 8.54 13.44 41.37
N ARG A 29 9.11 13.02 40.23
CA ARG A 29 8.44 12.07 39.31
C ARG A 29 8.36 10.69 39.94
N TYR A 30 7.28 9.99 39.60
CA TYR A 30 7.12 8.57 39.87
C TYR A 30 7.69 7.77 38.74
N ALA A 31 8.30 6.62 39.02
CA ALA A 31 8.86 5.69 38.06
C ALA A 31 8.33 4.30 38.37
N PHE A 32 8.02 3.54 37.32
CA PHE A 32 7.70 2.12 37.37
C PHE A 32 8.66 1.36 36.48
N VAL A 33 9.27 0.30 37.00
CA VAL A 33 10.14 -0.60 36.25
C VAL A 33 9.41 -1.88 35.93
N TYR A 34 9.50 -2.32 34.68
CA TYR A 34 8.94 -3.58 34.23
C TYR A 34 9.89 -4.28 33.26
N THR A 35 9.73 -5.56 33.08
CA THR A 35 10.47 -6.35 32.08
C THR A 35 9.57 -6.53 30.87
N ASP A 36 10.07 -6.21 29.68
CA ASP A 36 9.34 -6.44 28.43
C ASP A 36 9.36 -7.92 28.01
N CYS A 37 8.62 -8.28 26.97
CA CYS A 37 8.54 -9.65 26.44
C CYS A 37 9.89 -10.20 25.92
N TYR A 38 10.90 -9.34 25.72
CA TYR A 38 12.26 -9.72 25.34
C TYR A 38 13.22 -9.83 26.54
N GLY A 39 12.72 -9.77 27.77
CA GLY A 39 13.52 -9.84 28.97
C GLY A 39 14.28 -8.54 29.31
N LYS A 40 14.03 -7.42 28.60
CA LYS A 40 14.69 -6.14 28.83
C LYS A 40 13.92 -5.29 29.85
N GLN A 41 14.64 -4.70 30.80
CA GLN A 41 14.04 -3.76 31.73
C GLN A 41 13.71 -2.43 31.05
N LYS A 42 12.49 -1.96 31.28
CA LYS A 42 11.94 -0.68 30.81
C LYS A 42 11.41 0.15 31.96
N PHE A 43 11.38 1.45 31.77
CA PHE A 43 10.94 2.41 32.77
C PHE A 43 9.80 3.28 32.24
N LEU A 44 8.78 3.48 33.08
CA LEU A 44 7.73 4.47 32.89
C LEU A 44 7.92 5.61 33.86
N TYR A 45 7.58 6.79 33.41
CA TYR A 45 7.64 7.98 34.27
C TYR A 45 6.31 8.75 34.23
N SER A 46 5.91 9.31 35.37
CA SER A 46 4.78 10.22 35.47
C SER A 46 4.97 11.21 36.63
N TRP A 47 4.38 12.39 36.49
CA TRP A 47 4.29 13.35 37.60
C TRP A 47 3.18 13.00 38.58
N LYS A 48 2.26 12.11 38.19
CA LYS A 48 1.12 11.69 38.99
C LYS A 48 1.25 10.21 39.33
N LEU A 49 0.98 9.81 40.55
CA LEU A 49 0.85 8.39 40.92
C LEU A 49 -0.55 7.89 40.61
N GLU A 50 -1.58 8.65 41.05
CA GLU A 50 -2.99 8.36 40.84
C GLU A 50 -3.66 9.41 39.93
N PRO A 51 -4.77 9.08 39.26
CA PRO A 51 -5.51 10.03 38.43
C PRO A 51 -5.93 11.30 39.16
N THR A 52 -6.21 11.21 40.44
CA THR A 52 -6.64 12.29 41.31
C THR A 52 -5.50 13.26 41.72
N ASP A 53 -4.24 12.89 41.43
CA ASP A 53 -3.11 13.79 41.78
C ASP A 53 -3.13 15.03 40.91
N SER A 54 -2.87 16.19 41.53
CA SER A 54 -2.61 17.46 40.83
C SER A 54 -1.26 17.41 40.11
N LEU A 55 -1.19 18.07 38.95
CA LEU A 55 0.06 18.25 38.21
C LEU A 55 0.87 19.39 38.86
N PRO A 56 2.21 19.25 38.97
CA PRO A 56 3.04 20.37 39.33
C PRO A 56 2.92 21.53 38.31
N THR A 57 3.03 22.77 38.82
CA THR A 57 2.95 23.97 37.98
C THR A 57 4.00 23.93 36.86
N GLY A 58 3.60 24.20 35.62
CA GLY A 58 4.47 24.19 34.42
C GLY A 58 4.68 22.80 33.77
N CYS A 59 4.10 21.74 34.31
CA CYS A 59 4.19 20.42 33.70
C CYS A 59 3.09 20.17 32.68
N ARG A 60 3.42 19.50 31.59
CA ARG A 60 2.43 19.08 30.56
C ARG A 60 1.49 18.00 31.11
N PRO A 61 0.19 18.00 30.71
CA PRO A 61 -0.76 16.97 31.10
C PRO A 61 -0.20 15.56 30.83
N CYS A 62 -0.31 14.68 31.82
CA CYS A 62 0.15 13.30 31.70
C CYS A 62 -0.80 12.35 32.43
N LEU A 63 -0.88 11.09 31.96
CA LEU A 63 -1.57 10.01 32.64
C LEU A 63 -0.84 9.66 33.93
N ALA A 64 -1.60 9.25 34.95
CA ALA A 64 -1.04 8.75 36.21
C ALA A 64 -0.18 7.51 35.98
N LEU A 65 0.83 7.29 36.86
CA LEU A 65 1.72 6.14 36.75
C LEU A 65 0.95 4.82 36.77
N ARG A 66 0.01 4.68 37.68
CA ARG A 66 -0.80 3.46 37.85
C ARG A 66 -1.76 3.18 36.67
N GLU A 67 -2.20 4.21 35.97
CA GLU A 67 -2.93 4.04 34.70
C GLU A 67 -2.02 3.53 33.60
N LYS A 68 -0.82 4.07 33.50
CA LYS A 68 0.20 3.60 32.55
C LYS A 68 0.62 2.16 32.86
N GLU A 69 0.81 1.84 34.12
CA GLU A 69 1.13 0.50 34.61
C GLU A 69 0.04 -0.52 34.23
N LYS A 70 -1.23 -0.20 34.53
CA LYS A 70 -2.36 -1.06 34.16
C LYS A 70 -2.42 -1.31 32.64
N ASN A 71 -2.17 -0.31 31.83
CA ASN A 71 -2.15 -0.44 30.38
C ASN A 71 -1.00 -1.36 29.94
N ILE A 72 0.19 -1.20 30.47
CA ILE A 72 1.35 -2.03 30.12
C ILE A 72 1.18 -3.46 30.61
N GLN A 73 0.70 -3.67 31.84
CA GLN A 73 0.44 -5.02 32.35
C GLN A 73 -0.58 -5.76 31.47
N ARG A 74 -1.62 -5.06 31.00
CA ARG A 74 -2.57 -5.61 30.04
C ARG A 74 -1.91 -5.94 28.70
N ASP A 75 -1.03 -5.05 28.20
CA ASP A 75 -0.31 -5.27 26.94
C ASP A 75 0.63 -6.48 27.06
N LEU A 76 1.37 -6.60 28.16
CA LEU A 76 2.24 -7.76 28.45
C LEU A 76 1.46 -9.06 28.60
N HIS A 77 0.30 -9.02 29.29
CA HIS A 77 -0.57 -10.17 29.44
C HIS A 77 -1.12 -10.66 28.11
N ASP A 78 -1.45 -9.75 27.21
CA ASP A 78 -1.96 -10.05 25.88
C ASP A 78 -0.82 -10.33 24.85
N GLY A 79 0.43 -10.42 25.29
CA GLY A 79 1.61 -10.68 24.44
C GLY A 79 2.00 -9.51 23.54
N ILE A 80 1.32 -8.36 23.67
CA ILE A 80 1.59 -7.19 22.83
C ILE A 80 2.88 -6.51 23.32
N VAL A 81 3.79 -6.26 22.38
CA VAL A 81 5.01 -5.50 22.64
C VAL A 81 4.63 -4.07 23.04
N PRO A 82 4.71 -3.69 24.34
CA PRO A 82 4.41 -2.33 24.73
C PRO A 82 5.36 -1.39 23.99
N TYR A 83 4.81 -0.50 23.19
CA TYR A 83 5.58 0.37 22.27
C TYR A 83 6.18 -0.41 21.09
N GLY A 84 5.42 -0.77 20.06
CA GLY A 84 5.80 -1.48 18.81
C GLY A 84 7.08 -1.01 18.13
N GLY A 85 8.17 -0.94 18.92
CA GLY A 85 9.43 -0.32 18.55
C GLY A 85 9.25 1.15 18.19
N ASN A 86 10.31 1.84 17.82
CA ASN A 86 10.21 3.22 17.28
C ASN A 86 9.76 3.24 15.80
N LEU A 87 9.01 2.20 15.34
CA LEU A 87 8.58 2.10 13.95
C LEU A 87 7.66 3.26 13.58
N THR A 88 8.02 3.95 12.51
CA THR A 88 7.15 4.95 11.88
C THR A 88 6.20 4.28 10.88
N VAL A 89 5.18 5.01 10.43
CA VAL A 89 4.29 4.55 9.36
C VAL A 89 5.09 4.21 8.10
N LEU A 90 6.08 5.04 7.76
CA LEU A 90 6.94 4.80 6.60
C LEU A 90 7.74 3.51 6.76
N ASP A 91 8.37 3.29 7.91
CA ASP A 91 9.16 2.08 8.18
C ASP A 91 8.30 0.82 8.09
N LEU A 92 7.09 0.86 8.67
CA LEU A 92 6.15 -0.26 8.61
C LEU A 92 5.75 -0.59 7.17
N VAL A 93 5.40 0.41 6.37
CA VAL A 93 5.01 0.22 4.97
C VAL A 93 6.19 -0.30 4.14
N GLN A 94 7.39 0.21 4.36
CA GLN A 94 8.59 -0.30 3.70
C GLN A 94 8.89 -1.76 4.09
N LYS A 95 8.76 -2.11 5.39
CA LYS A 95 8.89 -3.50 5.87
C LYS A 95 7.88 -4.41 5.16
N TYR A 96 6.62 -4.00 5.08
CA TYR A 96 5.56 -4.76 4.40
C TYR A 96 5.86 -4.99 2.92
N ILE A 97 6.24 -3.93 2.19
CA ILE A 97 6.58 -4.01 0.77
C ILE A 97 7.83 -4.87 0.55
N GLY A 98 8.84 -4.76 1.41
CA GLY A 98 10.09 -5.53 1.33
C GLY A 98 9.88 -7.05 1.45
N GLN A 99 8.76 -7.50 2.03
CA GLN A 99 8.39 -8.92 2.10
C GLN A 99 7.73 -9.44 0.81
N LYS A 100 7.33 -8.54 -0.12
CA LYS A 100 6.70 -8.91 -1.39
C LYS A 100 7.75 -9.17 -2.45
N LYS A 101 7.98 -10.46 -2.77
CA LYS A 101 8.91 -10.89 -3.83
C LYS A 101 8.14 -11.20 -5.12
N GLY A 102 8.80 -11.05 -6.26
CA GLY A 102 8.23 -11.43 -7.57
C GLY A 102 7.05 -10.57 -8.02
N VAL A 103 6.95 -9.32 -7.53
CA VAL A 103 5.89 -8.40 -7.97
C VAL A 103 6.19 -7.85 -9.36
N ARG A 104 5.15 -7.66 -10.15
CA ARG A 104 5.24 -7.08 -11.50
C ARG A 104 5.64 -5.61 -11.46
N HIS A 105 6.24 -5.12 -12.56
CA HIS A 105 6.70 -3.73 -12.67
C HIS A 105 5.62 -2.70 -12.32
N ASN A 106 4.40 -2.88 -12.79
CA ASN A 106 3.29 -1.96 -12.48
C ASN A 106 2.91 -1.99 -11.00
N THR A 107 3.01 -3.13 -10.33
CA THR A 107 2.78 -3.24 -8.89
C THR A 107 3.89 -2.53 -8.11
N GLN A 108 5.15 -2.73 -8.52
CA GLN A 108 6.29 -2.02 -7.94
C GLN A 108 6.15 -0.50 -8.12
N ALA A 109 5.75 -0.04 -9.31
CA ALA A 109 5.49 1.36 -9.57
C ALA A 109 4.41 1.96 -8.65
N ASN A 110 3.35 1.17 -8.34
CA ASN A 110 2.33 1.59 -7.38
C ASN A 110 2.87 1.63 -5.94
N TYR A 111 3.73 0.69 -5.55
CA TYR A 111 4.41 0.73 -4.24
C TYR A 111 5.27 1.99 -4.09
N ASP A 112 6.07 2.31 -5.12
CA ASP A 112 6.90 3.52 -5.13
C ASP A 112 6.05 4.80 -5.06
N PHE A 113 4.92 4.82 -5.77
CA PHE A 113 3.96 5.92 -5.71
C PHE A 113 3.46 6.14 -4.29
N VAL A 114 3.03 5.08 -3.60
CA VAL A 114 2.52 5.16 -2.23
C VAL A 114 3.63 5.55 -1.24
N ILE A 115 4.82 4.96 -1.36
CA ILE A 115 5.99 5.34 -0.55
C ILE A 115 6.30 6.83 -0.70
N ASN A 116 6.27 7.35 -1.94
CA ASN A 116 6.54 8.76 -2.21
C ASN A 116 5.49 9.70 -1.63
N ILE A 117 4.21 9.26 -1.56
CA ILE A 117 3.18 10.01 -0.85
C ILE A 117 3.50 10.04 0.64
N ILE A 118 3.71 8.88 1.25
CA ILE A 118 3.95 8.76 2.71
C ILE A 118 5.20 9.54 3.12
N LYS A 119 6.26 9.54 2.32
CA LYS A 119 7.50 10.31 2.59
C LYS A 119 7.29 11.82 2.62
N LYS A 120 6.34 12.34 1.84
CA LYS A 120 6.04 13.78 1.78
C LYS A 120 5.09 14.24 2.88
N GLU A 121 4.42 13.31 3.54
CA GLU A 121 3.42 13.59 4.57
C GLU A 121 4.03 13.47 5.97
N GLU A 122 3.70 14.41 6.85
CA GLU A 122 4.04 14.32 8.27
C GLU A 122 3.53 13.02 8.90
N PHE A 123 2.38 12.52 8.41
CA PHE A 123 1.80 11.25 8.84
C PHE A 123 2.79 10.08 8.71
N GLY A 124 3.65 10.09 7.69
CA GLY A 124 4.67 9.06 7.46
C GLY A 124 5.73 8.97 8.55
N THR A 125 6.04 10.08 9.22
CA THR A 125 7.04 10.13 10.31
C THR A 125 6.45 9.79 11.68
N ARG A 126 5.11 9.70 11.78
CA ARG A 126 4.46 9.38 13.06
C ARG A 126 4.68 7.90 13.42
N ARG A 127 4.84 7.65 14.70
CA ARG A 127 4.96 6.30 15.24
C ARG A 127 3.64 5.54 15.12
N ILE A 128 3.69 4.28 14.74
CA ILE A 128 2.51 3.43 14.52
C ILE A 128 1.66 3.26 15.79
N ASP A 129 2.30 3.19 16.98
CA ASP A 129 1.62 3.05 18.28
C ASP A 129 0.83 4.32 18.70
N LYS A 130 1.05 5.45 18.04
CA LYS A 130 0.35 6.72 18.28
C LYS A 130 -0.76 7.01 17.27
N ILE A 131 -0.91 6.17 16.26
CA ILE A 131 -1.93 6.34 15.24
C ILE A 131 -3.27 5.76 15.73
N LYS A 132 -4.28 6.60 15.80
CA LYS A 132 -5.66 6.23 16.09
C LYS A 132 -6.48 6.17 14.79
N LEU A 133 -7.64 5.53 14.85
CA LEU A 133 -8.60 5.50 13.74
C LEU A 133 -8.98 6.90 13.26
N SER A 134 -9.15 7.86 14.18
CA SER A 134 -9.43 9.28 13.84
C SER A 134 -8.29 9.92 13.06
N ASP A 135 -7.04 9.62 13.40
CA ASP A 135 -5.86 10.14 12.69
C ASP A 135 -5.77 9.58 11.26
N ALA A 136 -6.04 8.28 11.10
CA ALA A 136 -6.07 7.62 9.80
C ALA A 136 -7.15 8.21 8.89
N LYS A 137 -8.36 8.45 9.42
CA LYS A 137 -9.45 9.13 8.70
C LYS A 137 -9.08 10.56 8.32
N ALA A 138 -8.57 11.34 9.28
CA ALA A 138 -8.16 12.73 9.06
C ALA A 138 -7.07 12.83 7.98
N TRP A 139 -6.13 11.89 7.95
CA TRP A 139 -5.10 11.85 6.92
C TRP A 139 -5.68 11.62 5.52
N PHE A 140 -6.62 10.70 5.34
CA PHE A 140 -7.27 10.48 4.04
C PHE A 140 -8.11 11.68 3.60
N ILE A 141 -8.81 12.35 4.53
CA ILE A 141 -9.54 13.60 4.24
C ILE A 141 -8.55 14.67 3.77
N LYS A 142 -7.41 14.82 4.46
CA LYS A 142 -6.36 15.75 4.04
C LYS A 142 -5.85 15.43 2.63
N LEU A 143 -5.55 14.17 2.33
CA LEU A 143 -5.11 13.78 0.99
C LEU A 143 -6.10 14.16 -0.10
N GLN A 144 -7.41 14.07 0.16
CA GLN A 144 -8.43 14.53 -0.77
C GLN A 144 -8.46 16.05 -0.89
N ALA A 145 -8.37 16.78 0.22
CA ALA A 145 -8.30 18.24 0.23
C ALA A 145 -7.06 18.76 -0.52
N ASP A 146 -5.96 18.02 -0.48
CA ASP A 146 -4.72 18.30 -1.22
C ASP A 146 -4.83 17.91 -2.74
N GLY A 147 -6.05 17.62 -3.23
CA GLY A 147 -6.34 17.36 -4.64
C GLY A 147 -6.12 15.92 -5.13
N ARG A 148 -5.98 14.95 -4.22
CA ARG A 148 -5.88 13.54 -4.63
C ARG A 148 -7.27 12.95 -4.83
N GLY A 149 -7.52 12.40 -6.02
CA GLY A 149 -8.76 11.69 -6.32
C GLY A 149 -8.92 10.38 -5.53
N TYR A 150 -10.16 9.94 -5.39
CA TYR A 150 -10.55 8.72 -4.64
C TYR A 150 -9.72 7.49 -5.04
N SER A 151 -9.48 7.25 -6.33
CA SER A 151 -8.72 6.10 -6.82
C SER A 151 -7.26 6.09 -6.30
N SER A 152 -6.63 7.27 -6.19
CA SER A 152 -5.28 7.39 -5.64
C SER A 152 -5.26 7.09 -4.14
N ILE A 153 -6.24 7.60 -3.40
CA ILE A 153 -6.40 7.35 -1.96
C ILE A 153 -6.72 5.87 -1.71
N HIS A 154 -7.55 5.26 -2.56
CA HIS A 154 -7.82 3.83 -2.52
C HIS A 154 -6.55 2.99 -2.71
N SER A 155 -5.66 3.39 -3.63
CA SER A 155 -4.36 2.75 -3.84
C SER A 155 -3.46 2.87 -2.60
N VAL A 156 -3.42 4.05 -1.96
CA VAL A 156 -2.69 4.26 -0.70
C VAL A 156 -3.24 3.33 0.39
N ARG A 157 -4.57 3.31 0.57
CA ARG A 157 -5.22 2.42 1.56
C ARG A 157 -4.93 0.95 1.28
N GLY A 158 -4.93 0.54 0.01
CA GLY A 158 -4.64 -0.83 -0.43
C GLY A 158 -3.26 -1.34 -0.01
N ILE A 159 -2.34 -0.47 0.35
CA ILE A 159 -1.00 -0.82 0.83
C ILE A 159 -0.86 -0.57 2.33
N VAL A 160 -1.36 0.57 2.84
CA VAL A 160 -1.21 0.94 4.25
C VAL A 160 -2.04 0.05 5.16
N ARG A 161 -3.30 -0.27 4.79
CA ARG A 161 -4.15 -1.14 5.60
C ARG A 161 -3.56 -2.54 5.82
N PRO A 162 -3.09 -3.28 4.78
CA PRO A 162 -2.41 -4.56 5.01
C PRO A 162 -1.09 -4.44 5.79
N ALA A 163 -0.34 -3.35 5.62
CA ALA A 163 0.88 -3.12 6.42
C ALA A 163 0.55 -2.98 7.92
N PHE A 164 -0.51 -2.25 8.27
CA PHE A 164 -0.98 -2.17 9.65
C PHE A 164 -1.62 -3.46 10.13
N GLN A 165 -2.23 -4.25 9.25
CA GLN A 165 -2.73 -5.58 9.59
C GLN A 165 -1.58 -6.52 9.96
N MET A 166 -0.49 -6.53 9.21
CA MET A 166 0.74 -7.24 9.56
C MET A 166 1.26 -6.80 10.93
N ALA A 167 1.20 -5.50 11.27
CA ALA A 167 1.62 -5.04 12.59
C ALA A 167 0.69 -5.54 13.72
N VAL A 168 -0.58 -5.81 13.45
CA VAL A 168 -1.49 -6.46 14.41
C VAL A 168 -1.15 -7.95 14.55
N GLU A 169 -0.87 -8.63 13.44
CA GLU A 169 -0.48 -10.05 13.41
C GLU A 169 0.89 -10.30 14.04
N ASP A 170 1.81 -9.31 13.95
CA ASP A 170 3.11 -9.30 14.62
C ASP A 170 3.03 -8.83 16.11
N ASP A 171 1.84 -8.70 16.69
CA ASP A 171 1.59 -8.22 18.07
C ASP A 171 2.20 -6.83 18.41
N LEU A 172 2.43 -6.02 17.39
CA LEU A 172 2.91 -4.64 17.54
C LEU A 172 1.76 -3.66 17.83
N LEU A 173 0.54 -3.99 17.42
CA LEU A 173 -0.66 -3.19 17.59
C LEU A 173 -1.85 -4.07 17.98
N ARG A 174 -2.75 -3.54 18.82
CA ARG A 174 -3.99 -4.24 19.19
C ARG A 174 -5.05 -4.25 18.09
N LYS A 175 -5.10 -3.18 17.30
CA LYS A 175 -6.11 -2.96 16.26
C LYS A 175 -5.52 -2.19 15.10
N ASN A 176 -6.01 -2.49 13.93
CA ASN A 176 -5.67 -1.77 12.71
C ASN A 176 -6.44 -0.44 12.64
N PRO A 177 -5.78 0.74 12.66
CA PRO A 177 -6.46 2.03 12.59
C PRO A 177 -7.06 2.32 11.21
N PHE A 178 -6.76 1.51 10.18
CA PHE A 178 -7.32 1.63 8.84
C PHE A 178 -8.49 0.67 8.58
N GLU A 179 -9.06 0.07 9.65
CA GLU A 179 -10.21 -0.83 9.57
C GLU A 179 -11.52 -0.04 9.51
N PHE A 180 -11.77 0.59 8.36
CA PHE A 180 -13.01 1.31 8.05
C PHE A 180 -13.27 1.31 6.54
N GLN A 181 -14.50 1.59 6.14
CA GLN A 181 -14.85 1.74 4.72
C GLN A 181 -14.44 3.12 4.23
N LEU A 182 -13.66 3.17 3.13
CA LEU A 182 -13.12 4.42 2.59
C LEU A 182 -14.23 5.39 2.14
N CYS A 183 -15.29 4.87 1.51
CA CYS A 183 -16.42 5.66 1.02
C CYS A 183 -17.21 6.40 2.12
N THR A 184 -17.03 6.04 3.40
CA THR A 184 -17.64 6.76 4.53
C THR A 184 -16.80 7.95 5.00
N VAL A 185 -15.60 8.12 4.46
CA VAL A 185 -14.62 9.12 4.93
C VAL A 185 -14.20 10.07 3.80
N VAL A 186 -14.09 9.54 2.59
CA VAL A 186 -13.62 10.25 1.39
C VAL A 186 -14.71 10.18 0.34
N VAL A 187 -15.01 11.33 -0.29
CA VAL A 187 -16.01 11.39 -1.36
C VAL A 187 -15.49 10.63 -2.58
N ASN A 188 -16.33 9.74 -3.11
CA ASN A 188 -15.98 9.03 -4.35
C ASN A 188 -16.28 9.91 -5.56
N ASP A 189 -15.24 10.57 -6.06
CA ASP A 189 -15.23 11.43 -7.26
C ASP A 189 -14.88 10.65 -8.54
N SER A 190 -14.75 9.33 -8.48
CA SER A 190 -14.39 8.52 -9.63
C SER A 190 -15.55 8.47 -10.65
N VAL A 191 -15.22 8.84 -11.89
CA VAL A 191 -16.16 8.76 -13.01
C VAL A 191 -16.30 7.30 -13.44
N THR A 192 -17.52 6.78 -13.43
CA THR A 192 -17.82 5.46 -13.99
C THR A 192 -17.71 5.54 -15.51
N ARG A 193 -16.73 4.84 -16.06
CA ARG A 193 -16.59 4.74 -17.52
C ARG A 193 -17.64 3.78 -18.06
N GLN A 194 -18.39 4.24 -19.04
CA GLN A 194 -19.32 3.38 -19.80
C GLN A 194 -18.63 2.83 -21.02
N ALA A 195 -19.08 1.65 -21.47
CA ALA A 195 -18.67 1.12 -22.76
C ALA A 195 -19.23 2.03 -23.86
N ILE A 196 -18.44 2.22 -24.93
CA ILE A 196 -18.93 2.96 -26.11
C ILE A 196 -20.02 2.15 -26.80
N THR A 197 -20.98 2.84 -27.41
CA THR A 197 -22.02 2.21 -28.21
C THR A 197 -21.46 1.80 -29.58
N LYS A 198 -22.19 0.95 -30.28
CA LYS A 198 -21.80 0.50 -31.61
C LYS A 198 -21.68 1.68 -32.60
N GLU A 199 -22.62 2.63 -32.53
CA GLU A 199 -22.60 3.84 -33.34
C GLU A 199 -21.39 4.72 -33.06
N GLN A 200 -21.00 4.82 -31.77
CA GLN A 200 -19.77 5.56 -31.39
C GLN A 200 -18.51 4.85 -31.88
N GLU A 201 -18.46 3.52 -31.84
CA GLU A 201 -17.36 2.73 -32.41
C GLU A 201 -17.22 2.96 -33.93
N GLU A 202 -18.35 2.89 -34.66
CA GLU A 202 -18.38 3.11 -36.09
C GLU A 202 -17.89 4.53 -36.47
N LEU A 203 -18.42 5.56 -35.83
CA LEU A 203 -17.98 6.95 -36.03
C LEU A 203 -16.50 7.15 -35.71
N PHE A 204 -16.01 6.54 -34.66
CA PHE A 204 -14.60 6.63 -34.27
C PHE A 204 -13.69 5.95 -35.31
N LEU A 205 -14.07 4.75 -35.79
CA LEU A 205 -13.31 4.04 -36.81
C LEU A 205 -13.34 4.77 -38.16
N GLU A 206 -14.48 5.36 -38.53
CA GLU A 206 -14.61 6.18 -39.73
C GLU A 206 -13.72 7.42 -39.66
N PHE A 207 -13.73 8.13 -38.52
CA PHE A 207 -12.84 9.26 -38.30
C PHE A 207 -11.37 8.87 -38.49
N ILE A 208 -10.91 7.80 -37.80
CA ILE A 208 -9.51 7.35 -37.91
C ILE A 208 -9.16 6.98 -39.34
N ARG A 209 -10.06 6.31 -40.08
CA ARG A 209 -9.82 5.88 -41.45
C ARG A 209 -9.56 7.08 -42.37
N ASN A 210 -10.30 8.17 -42.18
CA ASN A 210 -10.29 9.35 -43.07
C ASN A 210 -9.30 10.43 -42.66
N ASP A 211 -8.75 10.37 -41.44
CA ASP A 211 -7.82 11.37 -40.95
C ASP A 211 -6.39 11.12 -41.44
N ALA A 212 -5.75 12.15 -42.00
CA ALA A 212 -4.42 12.05 -42.57
C ALA A 212 -3.32 11.64 -41.57
N HIS A 213 -3.49 11.98 -40.27
CA HIS A 213 -2.51 11.65 -39.23
C HIS A 213 -2.80 10.29 -38.58
N TYR A 214 -4.08 9.96 -38.34
CA TYR A 214 -4.47 8.79 -37.55
C TYR A 214 -4.74 7.53 -38.40
N SER A 215 -4.91 7.66 -39.74
CA SER A 215 -5.20 6.51 -40.63
C SER A 215 -4.20 5.36 -40.54
N LYS A 216 -2.93 5.67 -40.25
CA LYS A 216 -1.88 4.65 -40.00
C LYS A 216 -2.15 3.74 -38.80
N TYR A 217 -3.04 4.14 -37.89
CA TYR A 217 -3.40 3.35 -36.70
C TYR A 217 -4.72 2.57 -36.89
N TYR A 218 -5.42 2.77 -38.03
CA TYR A 218 -6.74 2.18 -38.25
C TYR A 218 -6.78 0.69 -38.02
N ASN A 219 -5.90 -0.08 -38.68
CA ASN A 219 -5.88 -1.54 -38.54
C ASN A 219 -5.66 -1.99 -37.09
N GLY A 220 -4.76 -1.35 -36.36
CA GLY A 220 -4.51 -1.67 -34.95
C GLY A 220 -5.72 -1.37 -34.06
N MET A 221 -6.37 -0.21 -34.26
CA MET A 221 -7.57 0.15 -33.50
C MET A 221 -8.74 -0.78 -33.83
N PHE A 222 -8.94 -1.10 -35.10
CA PHE A 222 -9.97 -2.05 -35.52
C PHE A 222 -9.79 -3.41 -34.87
N ILE A 223 -8.56 -3.96 -34.89
CA ILE A 223 -8.24 -5.23 -34.24
C ILE A 223 -8.56 -5.18 -32.74
N LEU A 224 -8.16 -4.09 -32.04
CA LEU A 224 -8.42 -3.94 -30.60
C LEU A 224 -9.92 -3.95 -30.29
N PHE A 225 -10.75 -3.24 -31.08
CA PHE A 225 -12.20 -3.26 -30.89
C PHE A 225 -12.83 -4.61 -31.15
N LYS A 226 -12.42 -5.30 -32.22
CA LYS A 226 -13.05 -6.56 -32.65
C LYS A 226 -12.57 -7.79 -31.87
N THR A 227 -11.37 -7.72 -31.26
CA THR A 227 -10.79 -8.87 -30.54
C THR A 227 -10.84 -8.74 -29.03
N GLY A 228 -11.03 -7.52 -28.51
CA GLY A 228 -10.93 -7.24 -27.07
C GLY A 228 -9.53 -7.46 -26.48
N LEU A 229 -8.48 -7.46 -27.30
CA LEU A 229 -7.10 -7.50 -26.83
C LEU A 229 -6.80 -6.28 -25.96
N ARG A 230 -6.04 -6.48 -24.86
CA ARG A 230 -5.48 -5.32 -24.14
C ARG A 230 -4.40 -4.67 -24.99
N ILE A 231 -4.28 -3.35 -24.90
CA ILE A 231 -3.23 -2.62 -25.66
C ILE A 231 -1.83 -3.22 -25.43
N SER A 232 -1.52 -3.67 -24.22
CA SER A 232 -0.23 -4.28 -23.88
C SER A 232 -0.05 -5.68 -24.51
N GLU A 233 -1.13 -6.46 -24.64
CA GLU A 233 -1.15 -7.75 -25.34
C GLU A 233 -0.94 -7.50 -26.83
N PHE A 234 -1.72 -6.60 -27.43
CA PHE A 234 -1.60 -6.24 -28.85
C PHE A 234 -0.20 -5.74 -29.22
N CYS A 235 0.36 -4.82 -28.40
CA CYS A 235 1.72 -4.30 -28.65
C CYS A 235 2.81 -5.38 -28.43
N GLY A 236 2.52 -6.43 -27.67
CA GLY A 236 3.41 -7.55 -27.44
C GLY A 236 3.42 -8.59 -28.56
N LEU A 237 2.37 -8.64 -29.40
CA LEU A 237 2.28 -9.65 -30.46
C LEU A 237 3.49 -9.61 -31.38
N THR A 238 4.02 -10.78 -31.65
CA THR A 238 5.04 -11.03 -32.67
C THR A 238 4.42 -11.69 -33.91
N VAL A 239 5.14 -11.71 -35.04
CA VAL A 239 4.67 -12.41 -36.24
C VAL A 239 4.39 -13.90 -35.98
N LYS A 240 5.10 -14.51 -35.01
CA LYS A 240 4.91 -15.91 -34.64
C LYS A 240 3.60 -16.16 -33.88
N ASP A 241 3.02 -15.12 -33.30
CA ASP A 241 1.77 -15.22 -32.57
C ASP A 241 0.54 -15.07 -33.47
N ILE A 242 0.76 -14.73 -34.76
CA ILE A 242 -0.28 -14.45 -35.73
C ILE A 242 -0.25 -15.59 -36.76
N ASP A 243 -1.17 -16.56 -36.61
CA ASP A 243 -1.33 -17.63 -37.57
C ASP A 243 -2.39 -17.24 -38.61
N LEU A 244 -1.91 -16.77 -39.78
CA LEU A 244 -2.78 -16.36 -40.87
C LEU A 244 -3.39 -17.56 -41.62
N GLN A 245 -2.80 -18.78 -41.53
CA GLN A 245 -3.36 -19.99 -42.18
C GLN A 245 -4.53 -20.52 -41.37
N GLU A 246 -4.35 -20.70 -40.07
CA GLU A 246 -5.38 -21.16 -39.15
C GLU A 246 -6.31 -20.06 -38.65
N ARG A 247 -6.03 -18.76 -39.01
CA ARG A 247 -6.77 -17.57 -38.59
C ARG A 247 -6.89 -17.47 -37.08
N LYS A 248 -5.77 -17.60 -36.38
CA LYS A 248 -5.69 -17.56 -34.92
C LYS A 248 -4.65 -16.60 -34.43
N ILE A 249 -4.92 -15.98 -33.27
CA ILE A 249 -3.99 -15.10 -32.53
C ILE A 249 -3.62 -15.79 -31.22
N ASN A 250 -2.34 -16.04 -30.99
CA ASN A 250 -1.85 -16.59 -29.74
C ASN A 250 -1.51 -15.48 -28.76
N VAL A 251 -2.27 -15.34 -27.70
CA VAL A 251 -2.06 -14.34 -26.65
C VAL A 251 -1.42 -15.02 -25.45
N ASN A 252 -0.11 -14.91 -25.29
CA ASN A 252 0.62 -15.58 -24.22
C ASN A 252 1.52 -14.62 -23.42
N HIS A 253 1.74 -13.40 -23.90
CA HIS A 253 2.56 -12.39 -23.25
C HIS A 253 2.05 -10.96 -23.54
N GLN A 254 2.68 -9.98 -22.91
CA GLN A 254 2.35 -8.57 -23.07
C GLN A 254 3.61 -7.71 -23.05
N LEU A 255 3.63 -6.63 -23.81
CA LEU A 255 4.68 -5.64 -23.80
C LEU A 255 4.36 -4.56 -22.76
N GLN A 256 5.28 -4.30 -21.86
CA GLN A 256 5.18 -3.24 -20.87
C GLN A 256 6.29 -2.21 -21.08
N ARG A 257 6.02 -0.96 -20.68
CA ARG A 257 7.01 0.10 -20.67
C ARG A 257 7.28 0.54 -19.24
N THR A 258 8.51 0.37 -18.80
CA THR A 258 8.92 0.78 -17.45
C THR A 258 8.99 2.31 -17.33
N ARG A 259 9.07 2.83 -16.10
CA ARG A 259 9.30 4.27 -15.86
C ARG A 259 10.62 4.76 -16.45
N GLY A 260 11.64 3.90 -16.54
CA GLY A 260 12.90 4.17 -17.22
C GLY A 260 12.83 4.13 -18.75
N MET A 261 11.62 4.11 -19.33
CA MET A 261 11.36 4.07 -20.78
C MET A 261 11.87 2.79 -21.46
N GLN A 262 12.24 1.77 -20.72
CA GLN A 262 12.63 0.47 -21.25
C GLN A 262 11.39 -0.40 -21.50
N TYR A 263 11.44 -1.17 -22.57
CA TYR A 263 10.42 -2.18 -22.86
C TYR A 263 10.81 -3.49 -22.22
N VAL A 264 9.83 -4.17 -21.64
CA VAL A 264 9.96 -5.51 -21.04
C VAL A 264 8.79 -6.37 -21.48
N ILE A 265 9.03 -7.65 -21.65
CA ILE A 265 7.99 -8.65 -21.90
C ILE A 265 7.60 -9.29 -20.56
N GLU A 266 6.32 -9.35 -20.28
CA GLU A 266 5.77 -10.03 -19.12
C GLU A 266 4.74 -11.06 -19.59
N ASP A 267 4.61 -12.16 -18.85
CA ASP A 267 3.51 -13.09 -19.03
C ASP A 267 2.16 -12.41 -18.85
N THR A 268 1.11 -13.01 -19.39
CA THR A 268 -0.26 -12.52 -19.17
C THR A 268 -0.60 -12.47 -17.68
N LYS A 269 -1.50 -11.56 -17.29
CA LYS A 269 -1.78 -11.28 -15.86
C LYS A 269 -2.30 -12.50 -15.09
N THR A 270 -3.00 -13.41 -15.78
CA THR A 270 -3.58 -14.61 -15.20
C THR A 270 -3.41 -15.77 -16.17
N SER A 271 -3.51 -17.00 -15.71
CA SER A 271 -3.53 -18.19 -16.59
C SER A 271 -4.60 -18.09 -17.68
N SER A 272 -5.78 -17.58 -17.35
CA SER A 272 -6.85 -17.31 -18.32
C SER A 272 -6.54 -16.18 -19.32
N GLY A 273 -5.47 -15.39 -19.07
CA GLY A 273 -4.97 -14.40 -20.02
C GLY A 273 -4.30 -15.03 -21.23
N THR A 274 -3.67 -16.20 -21.05
CA THR A 274 -3.10 -16.99 -22.13
C THR A 274 -4.23 -17.70 -22.86
N ARG A 275 -4.45 -17.32 -24.12
CA ARG A 275 -5.57 -17.77 -24.90
C ARG A 275 -5.31 -17.68 -26.41
N MET A 276 -6.02 -18.49 -27.16
CA MET A 276 -6.10 -18.41 -28.61
C MET A 276 -7.39 -17.67 -28.99
N LEU A 277 -7.28 -16.67 -29.85
CA LEU A 277 -8.42 -15.93 -30.39
C LEU A 277 -8.59 -16.26 -31.89
N PRO A 278 -9.81 -16.55 -32.36
CA PRO A 278 -10.08 -16.66 -33.79
C PRO A 278 -10.09 -15.27 -34.44
N MET A 279 -9.76 -15.18 -35.71
CA MET A 279 -9.88 -13.94 -36.51
C MET A 279 -11.17 -14.00 -37.35
N THR A 280 -11.89 -12.87 -37.36
CA THR A 280 -12.89 -12.62 -38.41
C THR A 280 -12.19 -12.25 -39.70
N ASP A 281 -12.92 -12.23 -40.84
CA ASP A 281 -12.37 -11.89 -42.16
C ASP A 281 -11.74 -10.47 -42.10
N GLU A 282 -12.41 -9.51 -41.51
CA GLU A 282 -11.92 -8.13 -41.45
C GLU A 282 -10.67 -8.00 -40.52
N VAL A 283 -10.61 -8.77 -39.42
CA VAL A 283 -9.43 -8.80 -38.53
C VAL A 283 -8.25 -9.45 -39.25
N TYR A 284 -8.51 -10.51 -40.02
CA TYR A 284 -7.50 -11.16 -40.87
C TYR A 284 -6.91 -10.17 -41.87
N GLU A 285 -7.75 -9.46 -42.63
CA GLU A 285 -7.30 -8.43 -43.60
C GLU A 285 -6.45 -7.34 -42.92
N CYS A 286 -6.84 -6.87 -41.73
CA CYS A 286 -6.07 -5.90 -40.98
C CYS A 286 -4.67 -6.43 -40.59
N PHE A 287 -4.57 -7.68 -40.13
CA PHE A 287 -3.28 -8.31 -39.84
C PHE A 287 -2.44 -8.53 -41.08
N GLU A 288 -3.03 -9.01 -42.16
CA GLU A 288 -2.34 -9.17 -43.44
C GLU A 288 -1.71 -7.88 -43.92
N GLN A 289 -2.48 -6.77 -43.85
CA GLN A 289 -1.97 -5.44 -44.21
C GLN A 289 -0.84 -4.99 -43.28
N ILE A 290 -0.95 -5.21 -41.96
CA ILE A 290 0.11 -4.87 -41.01
C ILE A 290 1.39 -5.65 -41.34
N VAL A 291 1.30 -6.96 -41.54
CA VAL A 291 2.45 -7.82 -41.84
C VAL A 291 3.07 -7.46 -43.19
N LYS A 292 2.26 -7.22 -44.22
CA LYS A 292 2.70 -6.84 -45.57
C LYS A 292 3.41 -5.47 -45.59
N ASN A 293 2.88 -4.51 -44.85
CA ASN A 293 3.41 -3.15 -44.79
C ASN A 293 4.51 -2.97 -43.71
N ARG A 294 4.89 -4.05 -43.04
CA ARG A 294 5.95 -4.02 -42.02
C ARG A 294 7.27 -3.55 -42.63
N LYS A 295 7.86 -2.52 -42.01
CA LYS A 295 9.19 -2.06 -42.40
C LYS A 295 10.22 -3.12 -42.06
N LYS A 296 11.00 -3.56 -43.05
CA LYS A 296 12.16 -4.42 -42.80
C LYS A 296 13.23 -3.58 -42.08
N VAL A 297 13.56 -3.95 -40.87
CA VAL A 297 14.66 -3.33 -40.10
C VAL A 297 15.93 -4.14 -40.31
N ARG A 298 17.09 -3.45 -40.34
CA ARG A 298 18.38 -4.11 -40.56
C ARG A 298 18.75 -5.06 -39.40
N VAL A 299 18.36 -4.71 -38.19
CA VAL A 299 18.52 -5.53 -36.99
C VAL A 299 17.17 -5.52 -36.27
N GLU A 300 16.58 -6.70 -36.09
CA GLU A 300 15.34 -6.85 -35.31
C GLU A 300 15.62 -6.60 -33.84
N PRO A 301 14.88 -5.71 -33.19
CA PRO A 301 15.01 -5.53 -31.75
C PRO A 301 14.51 -6.78 -31.04
N ILE A 302 15.34 -7.33 -30.14
CA ILE A 302 14.99 -8.46 -29.28
C ILE A 302 14.75 -7.89 -27.88
N ILE A 303 13.60 -8.20 -27.31
CA ILE A 303 13.22 -7.83 -25.94
C ILE A 303 12.92 -9.13 -25.21
N ASP A 304 13.67 -9.43 -24.16
CA ASP A 304 13.50 -10.64 -23.33
C ASP A 304 13.38 -11.95 -24.17
N GLY A 305 14.13 -12.06 -25.27
CA GLY A 305 14.11 -13.22 -26.17
C GLY A 305 13.02 -13.19 -27.27
N TYR A 306 12.15 -12.20 -27.28
CA TYR A 306 11.12 -12.01 -28.31
C TYR A 306 11.61 -11.06 -29.39
N SER A 307 11.50 -11.49 -30.64
CA SER A 307 11.73 -10.64 -31.83
C SER A 307 10.38 -10.15 -32.35
N ARG A 308 10.34 -8.93 -32.86
CA ARG A 308 9.12 -8.28 -33.38
C ARG A 308 8.53 -9.05 -34.55
#